data_0d238c778baf887bb22c08c3ad824b39
#
_entry.id   0d238c778baf887bb22c08c3ad824b39
#
_cell.length_a   1.000
_cell.length_b   1.000
_cell.length_c   1.000
_cell.angle_alpha   90.00
_cell.angle_beta   90.00
_cell.angle_gamma   90.00
#
_symmetry.space_group_name_H-M   'P 1'
#
loop_
_entity.id
_entity.type
_entity.pdbx_description
1 polymer ?
#
loop_
_entity_poly.entity_id
_entity_poly.type
_entity_poly.pdbx_seq_one_letter_code
_entity_poly.pdbx_strand_id
1 'polypeptide(L)'
;MLAKVAARFSGRRPNRTPGGLDILLLALAWGNLGYAAGLSYLRHVGGHVVRSKGAILECGSGATTLLVAMLCRSTDRQFIVLEHNKTWHDHLQRILDYLGFSHVTLVHAPLVDYGGYRWYRMPRELEIDRIALVVCDGPPSSNPGGRYGLLPTMIDHLAGDCIILMDDTHRRAERHIIDAWTECRCVKASRIGRFGTHAEVVFC
;
A
#
# COMPACT_ATOMS: atom_id res chain seq x y z
N MET A 1 14.59 16.68 -6.04
CA MET A 1 15.13 15.31 -6.11
C MET A 1 14.09 14.32 -6.60
N LEU A 2 12.88 14.30 -6.05
CA LEU A 2 11.77 13.39 -6.44
C LEU A 2 11.47 13.42 -7.94
N ALA A 3 11.40 14.60 -8.60
CA ALA A 3 11.14 14.69 -10.03
C ALA A 3 12.19 13.97 -10.90
N LYS A 4 13.48 14.01 -10.50
CA LYS A 4 14.55 13.26 -11.20
C LYS A 4 14.39 11.74 -11.03
N VAL A 5 13.96 11.29 -9.86
CA VAL A 5 13.65 9.88 -9.60
C VAL A 5 12.43 9.45 -10.43
N ALA A 6 11.36 10.24 -10.45
CA ALA A 6 10.17 9.97 -11.25
C ALA A 6 10.50 9.88 -12.75
N ALA A 7 11.32 10.80 -13.29
CA ALA A 7 11.78 10.75 -14.67
C ALA A 7 12.59 9.47 -14.98
N ARG A 8 13.42 9.01 -14.05
CA ARG A 8 14.16 7.76 -14.18
C ARG A 8 13.24 6.53 -14.28
N PHE A 9 12.12 6.52 -13.55
CA PHE A 9 11.11 5.47 -13.65
C PHE A 9 10.35 5.54 -14.98
N SER A 10 10.03 6.73 -15.48
CA SER A 10 9.32 6.93 -16.77
C SER A 10 10.09 6.40 -17.98
N GLY A 11 11.41 6.38 -17.94
CA GLY A 11 12.27 5.84 -19.01
C GLY A 11 12.44 4.32 -18.96
N ARG A 12 11.79 3.61 -18.03
CA ARG A 12 11.92 2.15 -17.87
C ARG A 12 10.92 1.37 -18.74
N ARG A 13 11.29 0.13 -19.08
CA ARG A 13 10.34 -0.81 -19.67
C ARG A 13 9.23 -1.12 -18.64
N PRO A 14 7.94 -1.12 -19.01
CA PRO A 14 6.81 -1.23 -18.08
C PRO A 14 6.86 -2.45 -17.15
N ASN A 15 7.42 -3.58 -17.62
CA ASN A 15 7.41 -4.86 -16.90
C ASN A 15 8.71 -5.15 -16.13
N ARG A 16 9.54 -4.15 -15.87
CA ARG A 16 10.81 -4.37 -15.15
C ARG A 16 10.70 -3.98 -13.68
N THR A 17 10.89 -4.96 -12.80
CA THR A 17 10.99 -4.74 -11.35
C THR A 17 12.09 -3.70 -11.02
N PRO A 18 11.81 -2.72 -10.13
CA PRO A 18 12.80 -1.75 -9.70
C PRO A 18 14.04 -2.40 -9.10
N GLY A 19 15.20 -1.92 -9.49
CA GLY A 19 16.47 -2.37 -8.89
C GLY A 19 16.71 -1.75 -7.51
N GLY A 20 17.65 -2.31 -6.75
CA GLY A 20 17.99 -1.79 -5.43
C GLY A 20 18.39 -0.32 -5.43
N LEU A 21 19.12 0.14 -6.47
CA LEU A 21 19.49 1.55 -6.61
C LEU A 21 18.28 2.47 -6.80
N ASP A 22 17.25 2.04 -7.57
CA ASP A 22 16.06 2.86 -7.78
C ASP A 22 15.26 3.03 -6.49
N ILE A 23 15.12 1.94 -5.72
CA ILE A 23 14.47 1.95 -4.41
C ILE A 23 15.22 2.84 -3.42
N LEU A 24 16.56 2.73 -3.39
CA LEU A 24 17.39 3.57 -2.53
C LEU A 24 17.24 5.06 -2.90
N LEU A 25 17.30 5.39 -4.19
CA LEU A 25 17.14 6.77 -4.67
C LEU A 25 15.74 7.32 -4.34
N LEU A 26 14.69 6.50 -4.42
CA LEU A 26 13.34 6.89 -4.01
C LEU A 26 13.29 7.17 -2.51
N ALA A 27 13.80 6.28 -1.67
CA ALA A 27 13.82 6.45 -0.23
C ALA A 27 14.59 7.72 0.21
N LEU A 28 15.76 7.97 -0.40
CA LEU A 28 16.54 9.18 -0.14
C LEU A 28 15.82 10.45 -0.63
N ALA A 29 15.14 10.38 -1.78
CA ALA A 29 14.41 11.51 -2.32
C ALA A 29 13.13 11.82 -1.55
N TRP A 30 12.51 10.82 -0.95
CA TRP A 30 11.39 10.94 -0.06
C TRP A 30 11.77 11.69 1.23
N GLY A 31 12.93 11.39 1.81
CA GLY A 31 13.53 12.15 2.92
C GLY A 31 12.89 11.95 4.29
N ASN A 32 11.74 11.29 4.40
CA ASN A 32 11.08 11.02 5.68
C ASN A 32 11.44 9.61 6.19
N LEU A 33 12.70 9.44 6.59
CA LEU A 33 13.25 8.13 6.99
C LEU A 33 12.63 7.58 8.28
N GLY A 34 11.99 8.42 9.11
CA GLY A 34 11.34 7.98 10.37
C GLY A 34 10.02 7.24 10.18
N TYR A 35 9.33 7.50 9.06
CA TYR A 35 8.05 6.90 8.70
C TYR A 35 8.08 6.26 7.31
N ALA A 36 9.27 6.09 6.73
CA ALA A 36 9.39 5.48 5.43
C ALA A 36 9.32 3.95 5.54
N ALA A 37 8.55 3.34 4.66
CA ALA A 37 8.57 1.91 4.43
C ALA A 37 10.00 1.40 4.21
N GLY A 38 10.36 0.27 4.79
CA GLY A 38 11.69 -0.30 4.66
C GLY A 38 12.07 -0.62 3.21
N LEU A 39 13.35 -0.52 2.85
CA LEU A 39 13.83 -0.79 1.48
C LEU A 39 13.43 -2.19 0.98
N SER A 40 13.40 -3.18 1.89
CA SER A 40 12.95 -4.55 1.58
C SER A 40 11.48 -4.57 1.21
N TYR A 41 10.63 -3.87 1.96
CA TYR A 41 9.20 -3.76 1.69
C TYR A 41 8.94 -3.02 0.37
N LEU A 42 9.57 -1.86 0.16
CA LEU A 42 9.46 -1.13 -1.12
C LEU A 42 9.83 -1.99 -2.32
N ARG A 43 10.91 -2.77 -2.20
CA ARG A 43 11.33 -3.68 -3.28
C ARG A 43 10.29 -4.78 -3.53
N HIS A 44 9.72 -5.32 -2.47
CA HIS A 44 8.70 -6.35 -2.53
C HIS A 44 7.42 -5.82 -3.18
N VAL A 45 6.93 -4.65 -2.72
CA VAL A 45 5.81 -3.94 -3.34
C VAL A 45 6.06 -3.70 -4.82
N GLY A 46 7.21 -3.13 -5.19
CA GLY A 46 7.54 -2.88 -6.60
C GLY A 46 7.55 -4.14 -7.47
N GLY A 47 7.98 -5.27 -6.90
CA GLY A 47 7.94 -6.57 -7.57
C GLY A 47 6.51 -7.06 -7.83
N HIS A 48 5.60 -6.90 -6.87
CA HIS A 48 4.19 -7.30 -7.01
C HIS A 48 3.41 -6.36 -7.92
N VAL A 49 3.64 -5.05 -7.86
CA VAL A 49 3.03 -4.08 -8.78
C VAL A 49 3.29 -4.44 -10.24
N VAL A 50 4.53 -4.84 -10.55
CA VAL A 50 4.92 -5.20 -11.93
C VAL A 50 4.29 -6.53 -12.38
N ARG A 51 4.11 -7.48 -11.47
CA ARG A 51 3.57 -8.82 -11.80
C ARG A 51 2.05 -8.92 -11.75
N SER A 52 1.41 -8.20 -10.84
CA SER A 52 -0.05 -8.23 -10.68
C SER A 52 -0.76 -7.48 -11.82
N LYS A 53 -2.02 -7.85 -12.05
CA LYS A 53 -2.95 -7.16 -12.97
C LYS A 53 -4.22 -6.81 -12.22
N GLY A 54 -4.92 -5.74 -12.61
CA GLY A 54 -6.13 -5.25 -11.95
C GLY A 54 -5.85 -4.09 -10.98
N ALA A 55 -6.87 -3.69 -10.21
CA ALA A 55 -6.80 -2.55 -9.31
C ALA A 55 -5.80 -2.76 -8.16
N ILE A 56 -5.25 -1.66 -7.68
CA ILE A 56 -4.37 -1.61 -6.49
C ILE A 56 -5.02 -0.73 -5.43
N LEU A 57 -5.07 -1.24 -4.21
CA LEU A 57 -5.45 -0.47 -3.02
C LEU A 57 -4.22 -0.28 -2.13
N GLU A 58 -4.01 0.94 -1.67
CA GLU A 58 -3.02 1.24 -0.62
C GLU A 58 -3.73 1.77 0.62
N CYS A 59 -3.40 1.21 1.77
CA CYS A 59 -3.88 1.63 3.09
C CYS A 59 -2.74 2.30 3.85
N GLY A 60 -2.84 3.61 4.07
CA GLY A 60 -1.73 4.46 4.54
C GLY A 60 -0.85 4.90 3.39
N SER A 61 -0.58 6.19 3.31
CA SER A 61 0.11 6.80 2.17
C SER A 61 1.55 7.22 2.49
N GLY A 62 2.45 7.12 1.49
CA GLY A 62 3.85 7.48 1.70
C GLY A 62 4.78 7.23 0.51
N ALA A 63 5.98 6.73 0.80
CA ALA A 63 6.96 6.37 -0.23
C ALA A 63 6.46 5.25 -1.16
N THR A 64 5.64 4.33 -0.64
CA THR A 64 4.98 3.27 -1.39
C THR A 64 4.02 3.85 -2.42
N THR A 65 3.26 4.90 -2.07
CA THR A 65 2.37 5.61 -3.01
C THR A 65 3.14 6.12 -4.22
N LEU A 66 4.28 6.78 -4.00
CA LEU A 66 5.09 7.29 -5.10
C LEU A 66 5.67 6.17 -5.95
N LEU A 67 6.13 5.08 -5.33
CA LEU A 67 6.63 3.91 -6.04
C LEU A 67 5.57 3.32 -6.97
N VAL A 68 4.38 3.05 -6.43
CA VAL A 68 3.26 2.49 -7.20
C VAL A 68 2.82 3.45 -8.30
N ALA A 69 2.69 4.76 -7.99
CA ALA A 69 2.36 5.78 -8.98
C ALA A 69 3.35 5.81 -10.16
N MET A 70 4.65 5.75 -9.86
CA MET A 70 5.69 5.70 -10.89
C MET A 70 5.59 4.44 -11.77
N LEU A 71 5.27 3.30 -11.18
CA LEU A 71 5.17 2.01 -11.89
C LEU A 71 3.88 1.88 -12.70
N CYS A 72 2.80 2.51 -12.24
CA CYS A 72 1.49 2.47 -12.90
C CYS A 72 1.26 3.58 -13.92
N ARG A 73 2.19 4.53 -14.07
CA ARG A 73 2.04 5.74 -14.90
C ARG A 73 1.60 5.48 -16.35
N SER A 74 2.00 4.36 -16.93
CA SER A 74 1.70 3.99 -18.31
C SER A 74 0.73 2.80 -18.39
N THR A 75 -0.10 2.63 -17.38
CA THR A 75 -1.10 1.55 -17.30
C THR A 75 -2.48 2.15 -17.04
N ASP A 76 -3.53 1.47 -17.47
CA ASP A 76 -4.93 1.86 -17.18
C ASP A 76 -5.42 1.30 -15.84
N ARG A 77 -4.48 0.93 -14.95
CA ARG A 77 -4.82 0.33 -13.66
C ARG A 77 -5.39 1.38 -12.72
N GLN A 78 -6.50 1.07 -12.10
CA GLN A 78 -7.00 1.84 -10.98
C GLN A 78 -6.04 1.72 -9.80
N PHE A 79 -5.59 2.85 -9.25
CA PHE A 79 -4.77 2.91 -8.05
C PHE A 79 -5.40 3.86 -7.04
N ILE A 80 -5.92 3.28 -5.97
CA ILE A 80 -6.63 3.96 -4.89
C ILE A 80 -5.76 3.96 -3.64
N VAL A 81 -5.65 5.10 -2.99
CA VAL A 81 -4.87 5.29 -1.76
C VAL A 81 -5.77 5.87 -0.68
N LEU A 82 -5.88 5.18 0.45
CA LEU A 82 -6.64 5.64 1.63
C LEU A 82 -5.70 6.30 2.64
N GLU A 83 -5.96 7.56 2.96
CA GLU A 83 -5.21 8.30 3.96
C GLU A 83 -6.15 8.93 5.00
N HIS A 84 -5.92 8.65 6.27
CA HIS A 84 -6.79 9.13 7.35
C HIS A 84 -6.43 10.52 7.87
N ASN A 85 -5.16 10.90 7.79
CA ASN A 85 -4.66 12.19 8.25
C ASN A 85 -4.82 13.25 7.16
N LYS A 86 -5.72 14.21 7.38
CA LYS A 86 -6.03 15.26 6.39
C LYS A 86 -4.80 16.10 6.00
N THR A 87 -3.98 16.47 6.97
CA THR A 87 -2.77 17.29 6.70
C THR A 87 -1.77 16.52 5.84
N TRP A 88 -1.60 15.22 6.13
CA TRP A 88 -0.71 14.35 5.36
C TRP A 88 -1.26 14.08 3.96
N HIS A 89 -2.56 13.81 3.86
CA HIS A 89 -3.27 13.70 2.57
C HIS A 89 -2.99 14.93 1.69
N ASP A 90 -3.23 16.15 2.21
CA ASP A 90 -3.05 17.37 1.43
C ASP A 90 -1.58 17.63 1.06
N HIS A 91 -0.65 17.21 1.90
CA HIS A 91 0.78 17.26 1.60
C HIS A 91 1.12 16.32 0.44
N LEU A 92 0.66 15.07 0.50
CA LEU A 92 0.93 14.08 -0.55
C LEU A 92 0.23 14.45 -1.87
N GLN A 93 -1.00 14.96 -1.80
CA GLN A 93 -1.73 15.42 -3.00
C GLN A 93 -0.91 16.46 -3.76
N ARG A 94 -0.33 17.46 -3.07
CA ARG A 94 0.54 18.46 -3.72
C ARG A 94 1.77 17.83 -4.37
N ILE A 95 2.33 16.78 -3.79
CA ILE A 95 3.47 16.06 -4.40
C ILE A 95 3.03 15.31 -5.66
N LEU A 96 1.88 14.63 -5.60
CA LEU A 96 1.32 13.91 -6.76
C LEU A 96 1.02 14.87 -7.91
N ASP A 97 0.41 16.02 -7.62
CA ASP A 97 0.12 17.08 -8.59
C ASP A 97 1.39 17.63 -9.22
N TYR A 98 2.40 17.96 -8.39
CA TYR A 98 3.71 18.44 -8.86
C TYR A 98 4.43 17.44 -9.77
N LEU A 99 4.26 16.13 -9.51
CA LEU A 99 4.86 15.06 -10.33
C LEU A 99 4.00 14.64 -11.52
N GLY A 100 2.78 15.18 -11.65
CA GLY A 100 1.84 14.86 -12.71
C GLY A 100 1.29 13.44 -12.62
N PHE A 101 1.00 12.93 -11.42
CA PHE A 101 0.42 11.61 -11.17
C PHE A 101 -1.11 11.65 -11.03
N SER A 102 -1.80 12.18 -12.04
CA SER A 102 -3.27 12.32 -12.08
C SER A 102 -4.03 10.98 -12.09
N HIS A 103 -3.35 9.86 -12.34
CA HIS A 103 -3.93 8.51 -12.34
C HIS A 103 -4.04 7.90 -10.91
N VAL A 104 -3.56 8.60 -9.88
CA VAL A 104 -3.69 8.17 -8.48
C VAL A 104 -4.94 8.78 -7.87
N THR A 105 -5.83 7.93 -7.36
CA THR A 105 -7.00 8.38 -6.58
C THR A 105 -6.64 8.39 -5.10
N LEU A 106 -6.13 9.53 -4.61
CA LEU A 106 -5.84 9.73 -3.19
C LEU A 106 -7.11 10.18 -2.46
N VAL A 107 -7.54 9.38 -1.50
CA VAL A 107 -8.79 9.57 -0.76
C VAL A 107 -8.50 9.96 0.68
N HIS A 108 -9.03 11.10 1.13
CA HIS A 108 -9.08 11.39 2.56
C HIS A 108 -10.17 10.52 3.19
N ALA A 109 -9.77 9.49 3.92
CA ALA A 109 -10.61 8.47 4.54
C ALA A 109 -10.42 8.45 6.05
N PRO A 110 -11.12 9.31 6.83
CA PRO A 110 -11.01 9.33 8.29
C PRO A 110 -11.32 7.97 8.91
N LEU A 111 -10.64 7.64 10.01
CA LEU A 111 -10.90 6.41 10.74
C LEU A 111 -12.20 6.52 11.53
N VAL A 112 -13.10 5.56 11.33
CA VAL A 112 -14.38 5.44 12.03
C VAL A 112 -14.46 4.13 12.78
N ASP A 113 -15.34 4.06 13.78
CA ASP A 113 -15.57 2.87 14.61
C ASP A 113 -16.48 1.88 13.87
N TYR A 114 -16.07 0.61 13.83
CA TYR A 114 -16.83 -0.53 13.29
C TYR A 114 -17.25 -1.53 14.38
N GLY A 115 -17.22 -1.13 15.66
CA GLY A 115 -17.57 -2.01 16.77
C GLY A 115 -16.46 -2.99 17.12
N GLY A 116 -15.41 -2.49 17.80
CA GLY A 116 -14.25 -3.28 18.24
C GLY A 116 -12.94 -2.97 17.51
N TYR A 117 -13.01 -2.30 16.37
CA TYR A 117 -11.85 -1.77 15.67
C TYR A 117 -12.21 -0.48 14.92
N ARG A 118 -11.21 0.34 14.59
CA ARG A 118 -11.38 1.53 13.74
C ARG A 118 -10.69 1.29 12.41
N TRP A 119 -11.38 1.68 11.34
CA TRP A 119 -10.89 1.53 9.97
C TRP A 119 -11.26 2.73 9.11
N TYR A 120 -10.67 2.83 7.94
CA TYR A 120 -10.95 3.88 6.96
C TYR A 120 -12.44 3.90 6.61
N ARG A 121 -13.04 5.10 6.62
CA ARG A 121 -14.37 5.31 6.06
C ARG A 121 -14.27 5.25 4.54
N MET A 122 -14.84 4.24 3.94
CA MET A 122 -14.91 4.15 2.48
C MET A 122 -15.93 5.15 1.93
N PRO A 123 -15.54 5.98 0.92
CA PRO A 123 -16.51 6.82 0.21
C PRO A 123 -17.53 5.95 -0.51
N ARG A 124 -18.81 6.31 -0.40
CA ARG A 124 -19.91 5.56 -1.04
C ARG A 124 -19.88 5.63 -2.56
N GLU A 125 -19.35 6.73 -3.08
CA GLU A 125 -19.28 7.04 -4.50
C GLU A 125 -18.03 6.46 -5.18
N LEU A 126 -17.15 5.84 -4.42
CA LEU A 126 -15.92 5.27 -4.97
C LEU A 126 -16.22 3.91 -5.61
N GLU A 127 -16.29 3.91 -6.92
CA GLU A 127 -16.33 2.66 -7.69
C GLU A 127 -14.94 2.02 -7.66
N ILE A 128 -14.89 0.77 -7.18
CA ILE A 128 -13.64 0.01 -7.04
C ILE A 128 -13.76 -1.25 -7.88
N ASP A 129 -12.86 -1.38 -8.85
CA ASP A 129 -12.65 -2.64 -9.55
C ASP A 129 -12.18 -3.74 -8.59
N ARG A 130 -12.20 -5.00 -9.05
CA ARG A 130 -11.63 -6.11 -8.28
C ARG A 130 -10.16 -5.84 -7.96
N ILE A 131 -9.86 -5.68 -6.65
CA ILE A 131 -8.52 -5.37 -6.14
C ILE A 131 -7.66 -6.63 -6.23
N ALA A 132 -6.60 -6.56 -7.03
CA ALA A 132 -5.65 -7.66 -7.21
C ALA A 132 -4.41 -7.54 -6.29
N LEU A 133 -4.13 -6.34 -5.79
CA LEU A 133 -3.00 -6.09 -4.90
C LEU A 133 -3.39 -5.07 -3.83
N VAL A 134 -3.12 -5.40 -2.57
CA VAL A 134 -3.24 -4.45 -1.46
C VAL A 134 -1.85 -4.17 -0.88
N VAL A 135 -1.52 -2.89 -0.73
CA VAL A 135 -0.33 -2.41 0.00
C VAL A 135 -0.82 -1.87 1.34
N CYS A 136 -0.53 -2.56 2.45
CA CYS A 136 -1.06 -2.26 3.76
C CYS A 136 0.04 -1.81 4.72
N ASP A 137 0.24 -0.49 4.80
CA ASP A 137 1.18 0.16 5.73
C ASP A 137 0.47 1.06 6.77
N GLY A 138 -0.83 1.16 6.71
CA GLY A 138 -1.71 1.89 7.62
C GLY A 138 -3.01 1.15 7.92
N PRO A 139 -3.78 1.63 8.89
CA PRO A 139 -3.47 2.71 9.82
C PRO A 139 -2.41 2.33 10.85
N PRO A 140 -1.90 3.30 11.66
CA PRO A 140 -0.88 3.01 12.67
C PRO A 140 -1.37 2.01 13.72
N SER A 141 -0.47 1.20 14.27
CA SER A 141 -0.76 0.20 15.31
C SER A 141 -1.36 0.80 16.60
N SER A 142 -1.20 2.10 16.83
CA SER A 142 -1.84 2.82 17.93
C SER A 142 -3.35 3.02 17.75
N ASN A 143 -3.86 2.81 16.52
CA ASN A 143 -5.30 2.81 16.26
C ASN A 143 -5.94 1.52 16.80
N PRO A 144 -7.11 1.59 17.50
CA PRO A 144 -7.83 0.40 17.95
C PRO A 144 -8.05 -0.60 16.80
N GLY A 145 -7.56 -1.84 16.96
CA GLY A 145 -7.60 -2.87 15.93
C GLY A 145 -6.51 -2.74 14.84
N GLY A 146 -5.72 -1.66 14.84
CA GLY A 146 -4.63 -1.51 13.86
C GLY A 146 -5.11 -1.71 12.42
N ARG A 147 -4.47 -2.63 11.70
CA ARG A 147 -4.78 -2.99 10.29
C ARG A 147 -5.82 -4.10 10.14
N TYR A 148 -6.41 -4.58 11.27
CA TYR A 148 -7.39 -5.68 11.26
C TYR A 148 -8.56 -5.43 10.32
N GLY A 149 -9.06 -4.18 10.29
CA GLY A 149 -10.24 -3.79 9.53
C GLY A 149 -10.15 -4.02 8.01
N LEU A 150 -8.95 -4.25 7.45
CA LEU A 150 -8.80 -4.47 6.01
C LEU A 150 -9.68 -5.64 5.52
N LEU A 151 -9.51 -6.83 6.07
CA LEU A 151 -10.28 -8.00 5.59
C LEU A 151 -11.78 -7.87 5.82
N PRO A 152 -12.29 -7.58 7.05
CA PRO A 152 -13.73 -7.55 7.27
C PRO A 152 -14.46 -6.45 6.49
N THR A 153 -13.76 -5.37 6.07
CA THR A 153 -14.42 -4.28 5.33
C THR A 153 -14.21 -4.34 3.81
N MET A 154 -13.16 -5.01 3.35
CA MET A 154 -12.77 -4.97 1.93
C MET A 154 -12.91 -6.30 1.21
N ILE A 155 -13.24 -7.39 1.91
CA ILE A 155 -13.21 -8.74 1.33
C ILE A 155 -14.04 -8.89 0.05
N ASP A 156 -15.18 -8.23 -0.03
CA ASP A 156 -16.08 -8.30 -1.18
C ASP A 156 -15.53 -7.55 -2.40
N HIS A 157 -14.55 -6.68 -2.20
CA HIS A 157 -13.86 -5.93 -3.25
C HIS A 157 -12.57 -6.60 -3.72
N LEU A 158 -12.07 -7.60 -2.98
CA LEU A 158 -10.83 -8.28 -3.33
C LEU A 158 -11.07 -9.32 -4.43
N ALA A 159 -10.11 -9.45 -5.35
CA ALA A 159 -10.07 -10.57 -6.30
C ALA A 159 -9.75 -11.87 -5.56
N GLY A 160 -10.19 -13.02 -6.09
CA GLY A 160 -9.92 -14.32 -5.46
C GLY A 160 -8.43 -14.66 -5.39
N ASP A 161 -7.61 -14.08 -6.26
CA ASP A 161 -6.15 -14.20 -6.30
C ASP A 161 -5.45 -12.95 -5.74
N CYS A 162 -6.16 -12.10 -5.00
CA CYS A 162 -5.61 -10.88 -4.41
C CYS A 162 -4.44 -11.20 -3.47
N ILE A 163 -3.39 -10.40 -3.59
CA ILE A 163 -2.25 -10.45 -2.68
C ILE A 163 -2.28 -9.22 -1.78
N ILE A 164 -2.18 -9.44 -0.46
CA ILE A 164 -2.06 -8.38 0.53
C ILE A 164 -0.62 -8.34 1.03
N LEU A 165 0.04 -7.23 0.86
CA LEU A 165 1.38 -6.97 1.39
C LEU A 165 1.24 -6.12 2.65
N MET A 166 1.54 -6.69 3.82
CA MET A 166 1.46 -6.01 5.11
C MET A 166 2.86 -5.68 5.62
N ASP A 167 3.12 -4.40 5.89
CA ASP A 167 4.39 -3.97 6.50
C ASP A 167 4.37 -4.15 8.03
N ASP A 168 5.51 -3.95 8.67
CA ASP A 168 5.71 -3.96 10.13
C ASP A 168 5.40 -5.29 10.85
N THR A 169 5.34 -6.40 10.15
CA THR A 169 4.96 -7.70 10.76
C THR A 169 5.95 -8.25 11.77
N HIS A 170 7.07 -7.58 11.99
CA HIS A 170 7.94 -7.81 13.13
C HIS A 170 7.32 -7.32 14.46
N ARG A 171 6.32 -6.43 14.42
CA ARG A 171 5.59 -5.94 15.59
C ARG A 171 4.55 -6.96 16.04
N ARG A 172 4.30 -7.00 17.36
CA ARG A 172 3.35 -7.96 17.96
C ARG A 172 1.92 -7.74 17.47
N ALA A 173 1.50 -6.47 17.35
CA ALA A 173 0.14 -6.13 16.92
C ALA A 173 -0.18 -6.66 15.52
N GLU A 174 0.70 -6.44 14.56
CA GLU A 174 0.53 -6.90 13.18
C GLU A 174 0.56 -8.42 13.08
N ARG A 175 1.37 -9.10 13.90
CA ARG A 175 1.33 -10.58 13.98
C ARG A 175 -0.02 -11.10 14.44
N HIS A 176 -0.58 -10.53 15.52
CA HIS A 176 -1.90 -10.93 16.01
C HIS A 176 -3.02 -10.70 14.98
N ILE A 177 -2.90 -9.63 14.16
CA ILE A 177 -3.86 -9.39 13.08
C ILE A 177 -3.77 -10.50 12.03
N ILE A 178 -2.57 -10.89 11.61
CA ILE A 178 -2.36 -11.97 10.65
C ILE A 178 -2.89 -13.30 11.23
N ASP A 179 -2.59 -13.60 12.49
CA ASP A 179 -3.06 -14.80 13.16
C ASP A 179 -4.61 -14.83 13.17
N ALA A 180 -5.26 -13.73 13.55
CA ALA A 180 -6.72 -13.61 13.54
C ALA A 180 -7.32 -13.76 12.13
N TRP A 181 -6.66 -13.24 11.09
CA TRP A 181 -7.11 -13.42 9.70
C TRP A 181 -6.99 -14.88 9.24
N THR A 182 -5.90 -15.58 9.62
CA THR A 182 -5.71 -16.98 9.28
C THR A 182 -6.68 -17.92 10.01
N GLU A 183 -7.10 -17.56 11.22
CA GLU A 183 -8.09 -18.32 11.98
C GLU A 183 -9.53 -18.14 11.47
N CYS A 184 -9.90 -16.90 11.07
CA CYS A 184 -11.27 -16.56 10.71
C CYS A 184 -11.57 -16.64 9.21
N ARG A 185 -10.54 -16.70 8.35
CA ARG A 185 -10.67 -16.66 6.89
C ARG A 185 -9.74 -17.66 6.24
N CYS A 186 -10.11 -18.11 5.05
CA CYS A 186 -9.23 -18.98 4.27
C CYS A 186 -8.08 -18.19 3.65
N VAL A 187 -7.12 -17.79 4.48
CA VAL A 187 -5.92 -17.09 4.04
C VAL A 187 -4.67 -17.74 4.59
N LYS A 188 -3.58 -17.65 3.81
CA LYS A 188 -2.22 -18.06 4.22
C LYS A 188 -1.33 -16.85 4.25
N ALA A 189 -0.45 -16.77 5.25
CA ALA A 189 0.50 -15.70 5.38
C ALA A 189 1.94 -16.22 5.36
N SER A 190 2.79 -15.59 4.56
CA SER A 190 4.23 -15.83 4.49
C SER A 190 4.98 -14.60 4.96
N ARG A 191 5.82 -14.74 6.00
CA ARG A 191 6.68 -13.65 6.47
C ARG A 191 7.89 -13.51 5.59
N ILE A 192 8.20 -12.27 5.20
CA ILE A 192 9.24 -11.93 4.25
C ILE A 192 10.18 -10.87 4.85
N GLY A 193 11.38 -10.79 4.27
CA GLY A 193 12.41 -9.88 4.73
C GLY A 193 13.19 -10.42 5.93
N ARG A 194 14.34 -9.77 6.22
CA ARG A 194 15.15 -10.14 7.36
C ARG A 194 14.36 -9.89 8.65
N PHE A 195 14.21 -10.92 9.47
CA PHE A 195 13.38 -10.92 10.71
C PHE A 195 11.86 -10.80 10.48
N GLY A 196 11.33 -11.10 9.28
CA GLY A 196 9.89 -11.03 9.00
C GLY A 196 9.33 -9.62 9.14
N THR A 197 10.00 -8.64 8.54
CA THR A 197 9.60 -7.21 8.62
C THR A 197 8.29 -6.92 7.91
N HIS A 198 7.90 -7.75 6.96
CA HIS A 198 6.61 -7.66 6.26
C HIS A 198 6.08 -9.05 5.92
N ALA A 199 4.84 -9.16 5.54
CA ALA A 199 4.20 -10.41 5.14
C ALA A 199 3.43 -10.25 3.83
N GLU A 200 3.33 -11.38 3.13
CA GLU A 200 2.43 -11.62 2.01
C GLU A 200 1.29 -12.49 2.51
N VAL A 201 0.04 -12.06 2.31
CA VAL A 201 -1.16 -12.79 2.65
C VAL A 201 -1.93 -13.09 1.37
N VAL A 202 -2.28 -14.34 1.15
CA VAL A 202 -3.00 -14.83 -0.02
C VAL A 202 -4.24 -15.62 0.41
N PHE A 203 -5.25 -15.67 -0.45
CA PHE A 203 -6.44 -16.48 -0.23
C PHE A 203 -6.15 -17.95 -0.59
N CYS A 204 -6.81 -18.89 0.13
CA CYS A 204 -6.70 -20.35 -0.11
C CYS A 204 -7.66 -20.81 -1.21
#